data_44e5ca899f5b8f7a1ffd263174e0ef64
#
_entry.id   44e5ca899f5b8f7a1ffd263174e0ef64
#
_cell.length_a   1.000
_cell.length_b   1.000
_cell.length_c   1.000
_cell.angle_alpha   90.00
_cell.angle_beta   90.00
_cell.angle_gamma   90.00
#
_symmetry.space_group_name_H-M   'P 1'
#
loop_
_entity.id
_entity.type
_entity.pdbx_description
1 polymer ?
#
loop_
_entity_poly.entity_id
_entity_poly.type
_entity_poly.pdbx_seq_one_letter_code
_entity_poly.pdbx_strand_id
1 'polypeptide(L)'
;NLIISETLKQYVYSFKNKKILSTKQNFGNISLISQMFQRCYLKESNTGAFFVNLINNKQGDYSRYIFFYINYLIENKKIEEAKKIAGQLEYINSTLLLSQSRSWIENGKFKEFNKIFSCNNHNDIVSEFLFLVSNLYSSQNDFENSNFYFNLSNYLNPNFTFNLSLIAENFYMNKEYIKVKEVL
;
A
#
# COMPACT_ATOMS: atom_id res chain seq x y z
N ASN A 1 -17.30 -6.78 10.21
CA ASN A 1 -16.57 -7.46 9.14
C ASN A 1 -15.36 -8.21 9.72
N LEU A 2 -15.39 -9.55 9.62
CA LEU A 2 -14.38 -10.42 10.23
C LEU A 2 -12.96 -10.16 9.69
N ILE A 3 -12.82 -9.94 8.39
CA ILE A 3 -11.53 -9.68 7.73
C ILE A 3 -10.85 -8.45 8.34
N ILE A 4 -11.60 -7.37 8.48
CA ILE A 4 -11.07 -6.10 9.00
C ILE A 4 -10.63 -6.27 10.46
N SER A 5 -11.53 -6.81 11.30
CA SER A 5 -11.24 -6.95 12.73
C SER A 5 -10.04 -7.86 13.00
N GLU A 6 -9.96 -9.01 12.33
CA GLU A 6 -8.84 -9.94 12.53
C GLU A 6 -7.51 -9.41 11.96
N THR A 7 -7.55 -8.71 10.82
CA THR A 7 -6.32 -8.11 10.28
C THR A 7 -5.81 -6.96 11.16
N LEU A 8 -6.69 -6.09 11.63
CA LEU A 8 -6.31 -5.03 12.58
C LEU A 8 -5.77 -5.60 13.89
N LYS A 9 -6.39 -6.66 14.42
CA LYS A 9 -5.90 -7.38 15.60
C LYS A 9 -4.48 -7.93 15.41
N GLN A 10 -4.18 -8.49 14.22
CA GLN A 10 -2.84 -8.96 13.88
C GLN A 10 -1.83 -7.81 13.86
N TYR A 11 -2.16 -6.67 13.25
CA TYR A 11 -1.30 -5.48 13.25
C TYR A 11 -1.05 -4.97 14.67
N VAL A 12 -2.10 -4.75 15.45
CA VAL A 12 -1.98 -4.28 16.85
C VAL A 12 -1.11 -5.22 17.67
N TYR A 13 -1.31 -6.53 17.51
CA TYR A 13 -0.48 -7.53 18.19
C TYR A 13 0.99 -7.40 17.78
N SER A 14 1.28 -7.30 16.47
CA SER A 14 2.64 -7.21 15.97
C SER A 14 3.33 -5.92 16.41
N PHE A 15 2.60 -4.79 16.40
CA PHE A 15 3.14 -3.50 16.85
C PHE A 15 3.47 -3.49 18.33
N LYS A 16 2.59 -4.09 19.16
CA LYS A 16 2.75 -4.14 20.62
C LYS A 16 3.81 -5.16 21.05
N ASN A 17 3.75 -6.38 20.52
CA ASN A 17 4.53 -7.51 21.01
C ASN A 17 5.81 -7.77 20.21
N LYS A 18 6.02 -7.03 19.10
CA LYS A 18 7.17 -7.22 18.18
C LYS A 18 7.28 -8.65 17.65
N LYS A 19 6.14 -9.29 17.43
CA LYS A 19 6.02 -10.66 16.89
C LYS A 19 4.80 -10.77 15.99
N ILE A 20 4.85 -11.67 15.02
CA ILE A 20 3.69 -11.99 14.17
C ILE A 20 2.72 -12.87 14.99
N LEU A 21 1.44 -12.52 14.97
CA LEU A 21 0.39 -13.35 15.56
C LEU A 21 0.13 -14.54 14.62
N SER A 22 0.38 -15.75 15.12
CA SER A 22 -0.02 -16.95 14.39
C SER A 22 -1.55 -17.08 14.40
N THR A 23 -2.15 -17.16 13.23
CA THR A 23 -3.58 -17.34 13.04
C THR A 23 -3.85 -18.46 12.05
N LYS A 24 -4.95 -19.20 12.28
CA LYS A 24 -5.45 -20.20 11.32
C LYS A 24 -6.28 -19.58 10.20
N GLN A 25 -6.69 -18.31 10.36
CA GLN A 25 -7.53 -17.61 9.40
C GLN A 25 -6.66 -17.13 8.24
N ASN A 26 -7.13 -17.43 7.02
CA ASN A 26 -6.50 -17.00 5.79
C ASN A 26 -7.56 -16.30 4.91
N PHE A 27 -7.32 -15.04 4.64
CA PHE A 27 -8.17 -14.18 3.79
C PHE A 27 -7.54 -13.97 2.41
N GLY A 28 -6.82 -14.97 1.90
CA GLY A 28 -6.19 -14.90 0.59
C GLY A 28 -5.15 -13.78 0.51
N ASN A 29 -5.27 -12.97 -0.54
CA ASN A 29 -4.32 -11.89 -0.83
C ASN A 29 -4.20 -10.83 0.28
N ILE A 30 -5.28 -10.56 1.01
CA ILE A 30 -5.24 -9.64 2.17
C ILE A 30 -4.30 -10.18 3.24
N SER A 31 -4.34 -11.47 3.52
CA SER A 31 -3.42 -12.10 4.48
C SER A 31 -1.98 -12.04 4.02
N LEU A 32 -1.70 -12.25 2.73
CA LEU A 32 -0.35 -12.15 2.17
C LEU A 32 0.21 -10.74 2.30
N ILE A 33 -0.57 -9.73 1.92
CA ILE A 33 -0.20 -8.32 2.01
C ILE A 33 0.01 -7.92 3.47
N SER A 34 -0.91 -8.31 4.37
CA SER A 34 -0.81 -8.01 5.79
C SER A 34 0.45 -8.62 6.41
N GLN A 35 0.76 -9.89 6.11
CA GLN A 35 1.96 -10.55 6.59
C GLN A 35 3.24 -9.88 6.07
N MET A 36 3.25 -9.48 4.81
CA MET A 36 4.38 -8.75 4.21
C MET A 36 4.66 -7.44 4.98
N PHE A 37 3.64 -6.62 5.24
CA PHE A 37 3.82 -5.38 5.99
C PHE A 37 4.18 -5.61 7.46
N GLN A 38 3.65 -6.63 8.11
CA GLN A 38 4.06 -7.00 9.48
C GLN A 38 5.55 -7.36 9.51
N ARG A 39 6.05 -8.16 8.55
CA ARG A 39 7.47 -8.51 8.43
C ARG A 39 8.33 -7.29 8.15
N CYS A 40 7.85 -6.40 7.29
CA CYS A 40 8.52 -5.14 7.01
C CYS A 40 8.68 -4.29 8.28
N TYR A 41 7.62 -4.14 9.06
CA TYR A 41 7.65 -3.43 10.34
C TYR A 41 8.59 -4.07 11.36
N LEU A 42 8.60 -5.40 11.42
CA LEU A 42 9.44 -6.17 12.35
C LEU A 42 10.90 -6.30 11.86
N LYS A 43 11.21 -5.80 10.66
CA LYS A 43 12.55 -5.88 10.03
C LYS A 43 13.05 -7.30 9.86
N GLU A 44 12.13 -8.24 9.55
CA GLU A 44 12.52 -9.63 9.32
C GLU A 44 13.39 -9.76 8.06
N SER A 45 14.43 -10.60 8.13
CA SER A 45 15.43 -10.78 7.06
C SER A 45 14.82 -11.28 5.73
N ASN A 46 13.71 -12.02 5.80
CA ASN A 46 13.02 -12.59 4.65
C ASN A 46 11.97 -11.66 4.01
N THR A 47 11.79 -10.43 4.52
CA THR A 47 10.79 -9.46 4.02
C THR A 47 10.89 -9.24 2.51
N GLY A 48 12.11 -9.11 1.96
CA GLY A 48 12.31 -8.94 0.52
C GLY A 48 11.74 -10.09 -0.30
N ALA A 49 11.88 -11.34 0.16
CA ALA A 49 11.31 -12.51 -0.53
C ALA A 49 9.76 -12.47 -0.54
N PHE A 50 9.12 -11.97 0.53
CA PHE A 50 7.67 -11.78 0.57
C PHE A 50 7.19 -10.74 -0.45
N PHE A 51 7.90 -9.61 -0.60
CA PHE A 51 7.61 -8.62 -1.65
C PHE A 51 7.72 -9.25 -3.04
N VAL A 52 8.82 -9.93 -3.34
CA VAL A 52 9.03 -10.57 -4.64
C VAL A 52 7.95 -11.62 -4.94
N ASN A 53 7.60 -12.45 -3.96
CA ASN A 53 6.54 -13.45 -4.13
C ASN A 53 5.18 -12.81 -4.39
N LEU A 54 4.85 -11.71 -3.70
CA LEU A 54 3.60 -10.99 -3.92
C LEU A 54 3.54 -10.37 -5.32
N ILE A 55 4.59 -9.64 -5.72
CA ILE A 55 4.65 -8.95 -7.02
C ILE A 55 4.58 -9.95 -8.19
N ASN A 56 5.19 -11.13 -8.05
CA ASN A 56 5.19 -12.17 -9.07
C ASN A 56 3.94 -13.08 -9.04
N ASN A 57 3.00 -12.84 -8.13
CA ASN A 57 1.79 -13.64 -8.04
C ASN A 57 0.86 -13.32 -9.23
N LYS A 58 0.54 -14.36 -10.03
CA LYS A 58 -0.31 -14.23 -11.23
C LYS A 58 -1.81 -14.16 -10.92
N GLN A 59 -2.22 -14.23 -9.65
CA GLN A 59 -3.63 -14.23 -9.26
C GLN A 59 -4.26 -12.83 -9.17
N GLY A 60 -3.48 -11.76 -9.41
CA GLY A 60 -3.96 -10.38 -9.38
C GLY A 60 -2.91 -9.38 -9.84
N ASP A 61 -3.31 -8.12 -9.96
CA ASP A 61 -2.39 -7.01 -10.20
C ASP A 61 -1.80 -6.51 -8.87
N TYR A 62 -0.54 -6.79 -8.66
CA TYR A 62 0.21 -6.36 -7.48
C TYR A 62 1.26 -5.28 -7.82
N SER A 63 1.14 -4.63 -8.99
CA SER A 63 2.09 -3.61 -9.45
C SER A 63 2.30 -2.49 -8.42
N ARG A 64 1.24 -2.09 -7.71
CA ARG A 64 1.31 -1.13 -6.60
C ARG A 64 2.38 -1.50 -5.57
N TYR A 65 2.58 -2.78 -5.29
CA TYR A 65 3.54 -3.26 -4.28
C TYR A 65 4.99 -3.16 -4.72
N ILE A 66 5.26 -2.89 -5.99
CA ILE A 66 6.60 -2.55 -6.49
C ILE A 66 7.08 -1.25 -5.82
N PHE A 67 6.19 -0.24 -5.65
CA PHE A 67 6.52 0.97 -4.91
C PHE A 67 6.97 0.66 -3.47
N PHE A 68 6.21 -0.13 -2.74
CA PHE A 68 6.54 -0.49 -1.36
C PHE A 68 7.82 -1.31 -1.26
N TYR A 69 8.10 -2.16 -2.26
CA TYR A 69 9.36 -2.91 -2.33
C TYR A 69 10.55 -2.01 -2.60
N ILE A 70 10.44 -1.07 -3.52
CA ILE A 70 11.49 -0.07 -3.77
C ILE A 70 11.75 0.75 -2.50
N ASN A 71 10.69 1.20 -1.82
CA ASN A 71 10.83 1.94 -0.55
C ASN A 71 11.53 1.10 0.52
N TYR A 72 11.13 -0.17 0.71
CA TYR A 72 11.81 -1.11 1.61
C TYR A 72 13.30 -1.25 1.28
N LEU A 73 13.68 -1.36 0.01
CA LEU A 73 15.07 -1.46 -0.41
C LEU A 73 15.84 -0.18 -0.07
N ILE A 74 15.26 0.99 -0.30
CA ILE A 74 15.86 2.30 0.04
C ILE A 74 16.08 2.42 1.55
N GLU A 75 15.07 2.09 2.38
CA GLU A 75 15.18 2.10 3.84
C GLU A 75 16.28 1.17 4.35
N ASN A 76 16.51 0.05 3.66
CA ASN A 76 17.57 -0.91 3.99
C ASN A 76 18.91 -0.64 3.28
N LYS A 77 19.10 0.55 2.68
CA LYS A 77 20.32 0.99 1.98
C LYS A 77 20.70 0.13 0.76
N LYS A 78 19.76 -0.61 0.18
CA LYS A 78 19.93 -1.44 -1.00
C LYS A 78 19.60 -0.65 -2.28
N ILE A 79 20.29 0.46 -2.46
CA ILE A 79 19.99 1.44 -3.51
C ILE A 79 20.14 0.85 -4.91
N GLU A 80 21.16 0.04 -5.16
CA GLU A 80 21.39 -0.55 -6.49
C GLU A 80 20.30 -1.56 -6.87
N GLU A 81 19.77 -2.33 -5.90
CA GLU A 81 18.62 -3.20 -6.14
C GLU A 81 17.37 -2.36 -6.46
N ALA A 82 17.14 -1.27 -5.73
CA ALA A 82 16.03 -0.34 -5.98
C ALA A 82 16.09 0.27 -7.38
N LYS A 83 17.29 0.73 -7.82
CA LYS A 83 17.51 1.25 -9.18
C LYS A 83 17.21 0.20 -10.26
N LYS A 84 17.67 -1.05 -10.05
CA LYS A 84 17.42 -2.14 -11.00
C LYS A 84 15.92 -2.38 -11.19
N ILE A 85 15.15 -2.41 -10.11
CA ILE A 85 13.69 -2.62 -10.16
C ILE A 85 13.02 -1.41 -10.83
N ALA A 86 13.35 -0.20 -10.42
CA ALA A 86 12.79 1.02 -11.00
C ALA A 86 13.07 1.14 -12.51
N GLY A 87 14.25 0.73 -12.97
CA GLY A 87 14.63 0.71 -14.38
C GLY A 87 13.81 -0.24 -15.25
N GLN A 88 13.11 -1.20 -14.64
CA GLN A 88 12.20 -2.13 -15.34
C GLN A 88 10.77 -1.58 -15.47
N LEU A 89 10.45 -0.46 -14.80
CA LEU A 89 9.15 0.18 -14.89
C LEU A 89 9.02 0.98 -16.19
N GLU A 90 7.89 0.84 -16.86
CA GLU A 90 7.55 1.65 -18.03
C GLU A 90 6.83 2.94 -17.60
N TYR A 91 7.11 4.07 -18.25
CA TYR A 91 6.40 5.32 -17.97
C TYR A 91 4.96 5.32 -18.49
N ILE A 92 4.76 4.74 -19.68
CA ILE A 92 3.49 4.86 -20.42
C ILE A 92 2.42 3.92 -19.85
N ASN A 93 2.82 2.71 -19.43
CA ASN A 93 1.90 1.66 -18.96
C ASN A 93 1.91 1.51 -17.44
N SER A 94 2.53 2.45 -16.73
CA SER A 94 2.62 2.42 -15.27
C SER A 94 1.59 3.36 -14.63
N THR A 95 1.17 3.03 -13.41
CA THR A 95 0.39 3.96 -12.59
C THR A 95 1.21 5.21 -12.25
N LEU A 96 0.53 6.31 -11.90
CA LEU A 96 1.20 7.54 -11.49
C LEU A 96 2.20 7.31 -10.34
N LEU A 97 1.84 6.46 -9.38
CA LEU A 97 2.71 6.07 -8.27
C LEU A 97 4.02 5.44 -8.74
N LEU A 98 3.96 4.53 -9.71
CA LEU A 98 5.15 3.84 -10.23
C LEU A 98 6.00 4.74 -11.12
N SER A 99 5.38 5.53 -11.98
CA SER A 99 6.07 6.52 -12.82
C SER A 99 6.82 7.55 -11.97
N GLN A 100 6.17 8.03 -10.91
CA GLN A 100 6.79 8.97 -9.96
C GLN A 100 7.93 8.30 -9.18
N SER A 101 7.76 7.03 -8.78
CA SER A 101 8.82 6.25 -8.10
C SER A 101 10.07 6.12 -8.96
N ARG A 102 9.89 5.79 -10.23
CA ARG A 102 10.98 5.73 -11.19
C ARG A 102 11.69 7.08 -11.33
N SER A 103 10.92 8.16 -11.51
CA SER A 103 11.47 9.52 -11.60
C SER A 103 12.29 9.90 -10.34
N TRP A 104 11.82 9.57 -9.14
CA TRP A 104 12.58 9.83 -7.91
C TRP A 104 13.90 9.05 -7.85
N ILE A 105 13.90 7.79 -8.27
CA ILE A 105 15.12 6.97 -8.34
C ILE A 105 16.13 7.55 -9.33
N GLU A 106 15.69 7.86 -10.55
CA GLU A 106 16.54 8.41 -11.61
C GLU A 106 17.16 9.77 -11.22
N ASN A 107 16.43 10.57 -10.44
CA ASN A 107 16.88 11.88 -9.99
C ASN A 107 17.56 11.85 -8.58
N GLY A 108 17.80 10.67 -8.01
CA GLY A 108 18.43 10.52 -6.70
C GLY A 108 17.59 11.03 -5.52
N LYS A 109 16.28 11.22 -5.70
CA LYS A 109 15.35 11.76 -4.69
C LYS A 109 14.84 10.67 -3.73
N PHE A 110 15.72 9.87 -3.18
CA PHE A 110 15.36 8.73 -2.33
C PHE A 110 14.56 9.12 -1.07
N LYS A 111 14.75 10.33 -0.55
CA LYS A 111 14.03 10.82 0.63
C LYS A 111 12.54 11.01 0.41
N GLU A 112 12.10 11.18 -0.85
CA GLU A 112 10.68 11.38 -1.16
C GLU A 112 9.84 10.14 -0.84
N PHE A 113 10.42 8.95 -0.98
CA PHE A 113 9.75 7.71 -0.60
C PHE A 113 9.33 7.71 0.88
N ASN A 114 10.26 8.04 1.77
CA ASN A 114 10.02 8.02 3.21
C ASN A 114 9.09 9.14 3.70
N LYS A 115 8.87 10.18 2.89
CA LYS A 115 7.88 11.23 3.21
C LYS A 115 6.45 10.73 3.05
N ILE A 116 6.22 9.78 2.16
CA ILE A 116 4.87 9.29 1.83
C ILE A 116 4.54 7.94 2.45
N PHE A 117 5.54 7.12 2.75
CA PHE A 117 5.35 5.82 3.40
C PHE A 117 6.63 5.33 4.07
N SER A 118 6.48 4.70 5.23
CA SER A 118 7.55 3.95 5.88
C SER A 118 7.00 2.70 6.58
N CYS A 119 7.69 1.56 6.38
CA CYS A 119 7.39 0.35 7.16
C CYS A 119 7.65 0.51 8.67
N ASN A 120 8.41 1.52 9.08
CA ASN A 120 8.65 1.81 10.50
C ASN A 120 7.50 2.59 11.15
N ASN A 121 6.57 3.11 10.34
CA ASN A 121 5.40 3.85 10.80
C ASN A 121 4.15 2.97 10.75
N HIS A 122 3.62 2.61 11.92
CA HIS A 122 2.42 1.78 12.00
C HIS A 122 1.18 2.45 11.39
N ASN A 123 1.08 3.79 11.43
CA ASN A 123 -0.03 4.50 10.80
C ASN A 123 -0.02 4.31 9.28
N ASP A 124 1.15 4.37 8.64
CA ASP A 124 1.29 4.17 7.20
C ASP A 124 0.85 2.76 6.78
N ILE A 125 1.23 1.75 7.58
CA ILE A 125 0.85 0.35 7.34
C ILE A 125 -0.67 0.16 7.48
N VAL A 126 -1.27 0.68 8.55
CA VAL A 126 -2.72 0.58 8.76
C VAL A 126 -3.47 1.40 7.70
N SER A 127 -2.96 2.56 7.32
CA SER A 127 -3.50 3.36 6.21
C SER A 127 -3.57 2.56 4.92
N GLU A 128 -2.50 1.89 4.52
CA GLU A 128 -2.51 1.05 3.31
C GLU A 128 -3.51 -0.10 3.40
N PHE A 129 -3.63 -0.74 4.54
CA PHE A 129 -4.65 -1.77 4.74
C PHE A 129 -6.07 -1.21 4.60
N LEU A 130 -6.36 -0.06 5.17
CA LEU A 130 -7.69 0.59 5.05
C LEU A 130 -7.97 1.03 3.61
N PHE A 131 -6.94 1.46 2.87
CA PHE A 131 -7.05 1.72 1.44
C PHE A 131 -7.40 0.45 0.65
N LEU A 132 -6.81 -0.71 0.97
CA LEU A 132 -7.20 -1.99 0.36
C LEU A 132 -8.67 -2.33 0.64
N VAL A 133 -9.13 -2.11 1.88
CA VAL A 133 -10.53 -2.31 2.25
C VAL A 133 -11.44 -1.38 1.45
N SER A 134 -11.05 -0.11 1.30
CA SER A 134 -11.75 0.87 0.48
C SER A 134 -11.89 0.39 -0.98
N ASN A 135 -10.80 -0.09 -1.60
CA ASN A 135 -10.83 -0.65 -2.96
C ASN A 135 -11.78 -1.84 -3.09
N LEU A 136 -11.81 -2.73 -2.09
CA LEU A 136 -12.72 -3.88 -2.10
C LEU A 136 -14.20 -3.45 -2.10
N TYR A 137 -14.56 -2.43 -1.33
CA TYR A 137 -15.91 -1.89 -1.34
C TYR A 137 -16.20 -1.16 -2.66
N SER A 138 -15.26 -0.37 -3.19
CA SER A 138 -15.39 0.29 -4.48
C SER A 138 -15.67 -0.71 -5.61
N SER A 139 -14.92 -1.82 -5.65
CA SER A 139 -15.11 -2.87 -6.66
C SER A 139 -16.47 -3.56 -6.60
N GLN A 140 -17.19 -3.42 -5.48
CA GLN A 140 -18.55 -3.92 -5.27
C GLN A 140 -19.62 -2.83 -5.48
N ASN A 141 -19.21 -1.63 -5.93
CA ASN A 141 -20.05 -0.43 -6.05
C ASN A 141 -20.65 0.06 -4.70
N ASP A 142 -20.06 -0.35 -3.58
CA ASP A 142 -20.41 0.15 -2.25
C ASP A 142 -19.55 1.38 -1.95
N PHE A 143 -19.88 2.50 -2.60
CA PHE A 143 -19.10 3.73 -2.54
C PHE A 143 -19.16 4.41 -1.15
N GLU A 144 -20.23 4.20 -0.40
CA GLU A 144 -20.36 4.75 0.96
C GLU A 144 -19.31 4.12 1.89
N ASN A 145 -19.25 2.81 1.98
CA ASN A 145 -18.23 2.12 2.77
C ASN A 145 -16.82 2.34 2.20
N SER A 146 -16.67 2.36 0.87
CA SER A 146 -15.39 2.68 0.24
C SER A 146 -14.86 4.05 0.71
N ASN A 147 -15.69 5.10 0.61
CA ASN A 147 -15.30 6.44 1.03
C ASN A 147 -15.04 6.53 2.54
N PHE A 148 -15.80 5.80 3.37
CA PHE A 148 -15.55 5.74 4.81
C PHE A 148 -14.15 5.19 5.12
N TYR A 149 -13.77 4.04 4.56
CA TYR A 149 -12.45 3.45 4.79
C TYR A 149 -11.32 4.26 4.14
N PHE A 150 -11.58 4.90 2.99
CA PHE A 150 -10.65 5.83 2.39
C PHE A 150 -10.34 7.00 3.32
N ASN A 151 -11.36 7.62 3.90
CA ASN A 151 -11.18 8.75 4.82
C ASN A 151 -10.36 8.35 6.05
N LEU A 152 -10.58 7.16 6.61
CA LEU A 152 -9.75 6.63 7.68
C LEU A 152 -8.29 6.40 7.23
N SER A 153 -8.10 5.86 6.03
CA SER A 153 -6.78 5.69 5.42
C SER A 153 -6.06 7.03 5.29
N ASN A 154 -6.71 8.01 4.69
CA ASN A 154 -6.16 9.36 4.47
C ASN A 154 -5.88 10.10 5.79
N TYR A 155 -6.71 9.91 6.81
CA TYR A 155 -6.46 10.46 8.15
C TYR A 155 -5.18 9.90 8.77
N LEU A 156 -4.91 8.60 8.61
CA LEU A 156 -3.71 7.97 9.15
C LEU A 156 -2.43 8.31 8.37
N ASN A 157 -2.54 8.48 7.05
CA ASN A 157 -1.42 8.89 6.20
C ASN A 157 -1.87 9.91 5.13
N PRO A 158 -2.00 11.19 5.49
CA PRO A 158 -2.41 12.23 4.55
C PRO A 158 -1.37 12.53 3.47
N ASN A 159 -0.13 12.06 3.64
CA ASN A 159 0.95 12.29 2.68
C ASN A 159 0.88 11.34 1.47
N PHE A 160 0.10 10.25 1.57
CA PHE A 160 -0.03 9.28 0.47
C PHE A 160 -1.13 9.71 -0.52
N THR A 161 -0.93 10.87 -1.14
CA THR A 161 -1.93 11.53 -2.02
C THR A 161 -2.27 10.71 -3.28
N PHE A 162 -1.44 9.74 -3.66
CA PHE A 162 -1.73 8.83 -4.79
C PHE A 162 -3.02 8.02 -4.61
N ASN A 163 -3.54 7.93 -3.39
CA ASN A 163 -4.81 7.28 -3.11
C ASN A 163 -6.03 8.14 -3.46
N LEU A 164 -5.88 9.45 -3.65
CA LEU A 164 -6.98 10.38 -3.94
C LEU A 164 -7.70 10.02 -5.26
N SER A 165 -7.02 9.41 -6.21
CA SER A 165 -7.62 8.95 -7.46
C SER A 165 -8.81 8.01 -7.24
N LEU A 166 -8.75 7.14 -6.22
CA LEU A 166 -9.84 6.21 -5.93
C LEU A 166 -11.12 6.95 -5.48
N ILE A 167 -10.99 7.94 -4.59
CA ILE A 167 -12.16 8.67 -4.12
C ILE A 167 -12.74 9.58 -5.21
N ALA A 168 -11.88 10.14 -6.05
CA ALA A 168 -12.31 10.90 -7.23
C ALA A 168 -13.10 9.98 -8.19
N GLU A 169 -12.62 8.77 -8.44
CA GLU A 169 -13.33 7.77 -9.24
C GLU A 169 -14.68 7.38 -8.60
N ASN A 170 -14.73 7.11 -7.30
CA ASN A 170 -15.97 6.81 -6.58
C ASN A 170 -17.01 7.92 -6.73
N PHE A 171 -16.60 9.19 -6.56
CA PHE A 171 -17.49 10.32 -6.75
C PHE A 171 -17.94 10.46 -8.21
N TYR A 172 -17.04 10.23 -9.16
CA TYR A 172 -17.39 10.24 -10.58
C TYR A 172 -18.44 9.18 -10.94
N MET A 173 -18.23 7.94 -10.48
CA MET A 173 -19.17 6.82 -10.70
C MET A 173 -20.53 7.08 -10.04
N ASN A 174 -20.53 7.78 -8.91
CA ASN A 174 -21.75 8.20 -8.20
C ASN A 174 -22.39 9.47 -8.78
N LYS A 175 -21.85 10.05 -9.87
CA LYS A 175 -22.29 11.29 -10.52
C LYS A 175 -22.20 12.54 -9.64
N GLU A 176 -21.35 12.50 -8.63
CA GLU A 176 -21.08 13.61 -7.69
C GLU A 176 -19.94 14.49 -8.21
N TYR A 177 -20.06 15.02 -9.42
CA TYR A 177 -18.99 15.71 -10.17
C TYR A 177 -18.39 16.95 -9.47
N ILE A 178 -19.15 17.61 -8.59
CA ILE A 178 -18.65 18.72 -7.79
C ILE A 178 -17.56 18.20 -6.83
N LYS A 179 -17.84 17.11 -6.13
CA LYS A 179 -16.88 16.50 -5.18
C LYS A 179 -15.64 15.97 -5.87
N VAL A 180 -15.74 15.51 -7.12
CA VAL A 180 -14.55 15.13 -7.91
C VAL A 180 -13.56 16.29 -8.03
N LYS A 181 -14.06 17.50 -8.31
CA LYS A 181 -13.23 18.71 -8.43
C LYS A 181 -12.63 19.18 -7.10
N GLU A 182 -13.26 18.86 -5.98
CA GLU A 182 -12.77 19.23 -4.65
C GLU A 182 -11.63 18.30 -4.20
N VAL A 183 -11.57 17.08 -4.74
CA VAL A 183 -10.55 16.07 -4.40
C VAL A 183 -9.29 16.22 -5.26
N LEU A 184 -9.43 16.63 -6.51
CA LEU A 184 -8.32 16.79 -7.48
C LEU A 184 -7.78 18.22 -7.50
#